data_db537670e3a3f0aac0f42c25169d3022
#
_entry.id   db537670e3a3f0aac0f42c25169d3022
#
_cell.length_a   1.000
_cell.length_b   1.000
_cell.length_c   1.000
_cell.angle_alpha   90.00
_cell.angle_beta   90.00
_cell.angle_gamma   90.00
#
_symmetry.space_group_name_H-M   'P 1'
#
loop_
_entity.id
_entity.type
_entity.pdbx_description
1 polymer ?
#
loop_
_entity_poly.entity_id
_entity_poly.type
_entity_poly.pdbx_seq_one_letter_code
_entity_poly.pdbx_strand_id
1 'polypeptide(L)'
;MVKRPELYTFNQVSDSRGDLSFLEELKDVPFEVKRVYWLHEVPEQQVRGGHAHKTGEQVIICLQGTVEVVLESQTNEQLSYTLNQPSTGLYIPPLWWGKMLFRGKAMLLGLASDEFSEDDYIRNREDF
;
A
#
# COMPACT_ATOMS: atom_id res chain seq x y z
N MET A 1 13.08 16.85 -4.95
CA MET A 1 13.36 15.75 -4.00
C MET A 1 12.63 14.50 -4.45
N VAL A 2 13.33 13.38 -4.53
CA VAL A 2 12.74 12.11 -4.94
C VAL A 2 11.98 11.53 -3.75
N LYS A 3 10.70 11.19 -3.95
CA LYS A 3 9.90 10.54 -2.92
C LYS A 3 10.28 9.06 -2.84
N ARG A 4 10.28 8.54 -1.64
CA ARG A 4 10.64 7.15 -1.37
C ARG A 4 9.55 6.44 -0.59
N PRO A 5 9.43 5.11 -0.69
CA PRO A 5 8.55 4.35 0.18
C PRO A 5 8.88 4.60 1.65
N GLU A 6 7.84 4.62 2.47
CA GLU A 6 8.01 4.91 3.90
C GLU A 6 6.90 4.23 4.70
N LEU A 7 7.26 3.67 5.86
CA LEU A 7 6.29 3.13 6.79
C LEU A 7 5.76 4.25 7.68
N TYR A 8 4.44 4.32 7.81
CA TYR A 8 3.76 5.24 8.71
C TYR A 8 3.12 4.46 9.85
N THR A 9 3.12 5.05 11.04
CA THR A 9 2.35 4.55 12.18
C THR A 9 1.21 5.53 12.42
N PHE A 10 -0.02 5.02 12.39
CA PHE A 10 -1.20 5.87 12.55
C PHE A 10 -1.66 5.92 14.01
N ASN A 11 -2.55 6.85 14.28
CA ASN A 11 -3.13 7.02 15.61
C ASN A 11 -3.95 5.79 16.00
N GLN A 12 -3.77 5.32 17.21
CA GLN A 12 -4.53 4.20 17.74
C GLN A 12 -4.99 4.50 19.15
N VAL A 13 -6.26 4.22 19.42
CA VAL A 13 -6.87 4.32 20.74
C VAL A 13 -7.30 2.93 21.13
N SER A 14 -6.79 2.45 22.27
CA SER A 14 -7.06 1.10 22.75
C SER A 14 -7.74 1.12 24.11
N ASP A 15 -8.77 0.30 24.27
CA ASP A 15 -9.43 0.09 25.56
C ASP A 15 -9.98 -1.34 25.63
N SER A 16 -10.75 -1.66 26.69
CA SER A 16 -11.27 -3.01 26.88
C SER A 16 -12.25 -3.47 25.80
N ARG A 17 -12.72 -2.57 24.94
CA ARG A 17 -13.65 -2.88 23.85
C ARG A 17 -12.92 -3.13 22.52
N GLY A 18 -11.62 -2.89 22.45
CA GLY A 18 -10.81 -3.09 21.26
C GLY A 18 -9.95 -1.88 20.91
N ASP A 19 -9.42 -1.91 19.70
CA ASP A 19 -8.51 -0.88 19.19
C ASP A 19 -9.20 -0.11 18.06
N LEU A 20 -9.05 1.20 18.09
CA LEU A 20 -9.48 2.10 17.02
C LEU A 20 -8.25 2.74 16.40
N SER A 21 -8.02 2.50 15.11
CA SER A 21 -6.96 3.17 14.37
C SER A 21 -7.58 4.13 13.36
N PHE A 22 -6.97 5.29 13.17
CA PHE A 22 -7.48 6.28 12.23
C PHE A 22 -6.36 7.09 11.61
N LEU A 23 -6.66 7.64 10.44
CA LEU A 23 -5.79 8.57 9.75
C LEU A 23 -6.65 9.66 9.11
N GLU A 24 -6.04 10.82 8.90
CA GLU A 24 -6.70 11.93 8.22
C GLU A 24 -5.87 12.34 7.01
N GLU A 25 -6.55 12.64 5.90
CA GLU A 25 -5.86 13.04 4.68
C GLU A 25 -5.07 14.33 4.90
N LEU A 26 -3.94 14.46 4.22
CA LEU A 26 -3.03 15.61 4.28
C LEU A 26 -2.42 15.87 5.65
N LYS A 27 -2.83 15.14 6.67
CA LYS A 27 -2.25 15.19 8.01
C LYS A 27 -1.39 13.96 8.30
N ASP A 28 -1.97 12.78 8.09
CA ASP A 28 -1.30 11.51 8.36
C ASP A 28 -0.78 10.84 7.08
N VAL A 29 -1.32 11.22 5.93
CA VAL A 29 -0.85 10.80 4.61
C VAL A 29 -0.57 12.05 3.77
N PRO A 30 0.42 11.99 2.85
CA PRO A 30 0.91 13.20 2.17
C PRO A 30 0.13 13.58 0.92
N PHE A 31 -1.14 13.17 0.81
CA PHE A 31 -1.95 13.47 -0.36
C PHE A 31 -3.43 13.53 0.02
N GLU A 32 -4.21 14.15 -0.87
CA GLU A 32 -5.66 14.13 -0.79
C GLU A 32 -6.15 12.75 -1.24
N VAL A 33 -7.00 12.10 -0.45
CA VAL A 33 -7.48 10.76 -0.75
C VAL A 33 -8.65 10.84 -1.71
N LYS A 34 -8.43 10.43 -2.96
CA LYS A 34 -9.47 10.45 -4.01
C LYS A 34 -10.10 9.09 -4.25
N ARG A 35 -9.47 8.03 -3.80
CA ARG A 35 -9.98 6.67 -3.98
C ARG A 35 -9.57 5.82 -2.80
N VAL A 36 -10.52 4.99 -2.34
CA VAL A 36 -10.27 3.97 -1.32
C VAL A 36 -10.65 2.64 -1.95
N TYR A 37 -9.79 1.64 -1.79
CA TYR A 37 -10.07 0.29 -2.27
C TYR A 37 -9.64 -0.72 -1.22
N TRP A 38 -10.16 -1.95 -1.30
CA TRP A 38 -9.73 -3.00 -0.41
C TRP A 38 -9.71 -4.33 -1.14
N LEU A 39 -8.71 -5.14 -0.80
CA LEU A 39 -8.55 -6.49 -1.33
C LEU A 39 -8.92 -7.46 -0.22
N HIS A 40 -9.80 -8.37 -0.52
CA HIS A 40 -10.30 -9.35 0.43
C HIS A 40 -10.56 -10.66 -0.31
N GLU A 41 -10.77 -11.75 0.44
CA GLU A 41 -10.96 -13.09 -0.14
C GLU A 41 -9.79 -13.50 -1.05
N VAL A 42 -8.58 -12.97 -0.78
CA VAL A 42 -7.40 -13.31 -1.56
C VAL A 42 -6.96 -14.72 -1.17
N PRO A 43 -6.78 -15.64 -2.14
CA PRO A 43 -6.35 -17.00 -1.82
C PRO A 43 -5.01 -17.01 -1.07
N GLU A 44 -4.83 -18.00 -0.20
CA GLU A 44 -3.61 -18.17 0.57
C GLU A 44 -2.40 -18.31 -0.35
N GLN A 45 -1.31 -17.61 -0.04
CA GLN A 45 -0.08 -17.60 -0.82
C GLN A 45 -0.22 -16.94 -2.21
N GLN A 46 -1.30 -16.21 -2.44
CA GLN A 46 -1.51 -15.51 -3.71
C GLN A 46 -0.59 -14.30 -3.82
N VAL A 47 0.05 -14.16 -4.98
CA VAL A 47 0.82 -12.96 -5.32
C VAL A 47 -0.06 -12.02 -6.14
N ARG A 48 -0.10 -10.77 -5.74
CA ARG A 48 -0.82 -9.71 -6.46
C ARG A 48 0.12 -8.54 -6.74
N GLY A 49 -0.34 -7.61 -7.58
CA GLY A 49 0.47 -6.49 -7.99
C GLY A 49 1.13 -6.77 -9.33
N GLY A 50 2.42 -6.52 -9.44
CA GLY A 50 3.12 -6.62 -10.72
C GLY A 50 2.87 -5.40 -11.60
N HIS A 51 2.89 -4.23 -10.98
CA HIS A 51 2.70 -2.96 -11.68
C HIS A 51 3.35 -1.81 -10.91
N ALA A 52 3.42 -0.67 -11.58
CA ALA A 52 3.79 0.60 -10.96
C ALA A 52 2.78 1.66 -11.40
N HIS A 53 2.76 2.79 -10.74
CA HIS A 53 1.96 3.96 -11.14
C HIS A 53 2.86 5.04 -11.71
N LYS A 54 2.35 5.74 -12.71
CA LYS A 54 3.09 6.86 -13.33
C LYS A 54 3.08 8.08 -12.43
N THR A 55 1.93 8.43 -11.89
CA THR A 55 1.72 9.64 -11.08
C THR A 55 1.06 9.36 -9.74
N GLY A 56 0.30 8.27 -9.61
CA GLY A 56 -0.46 7.97 -8.41
C GLY A 56 0.40 7.61 -7.22
N GLU A 57 0.01 8.12 -6.05
CA GLU A 57 0.60 7.76 -4.77
C GLU A 57 -0.40 6.90 -4.01
N GLN A 58 0.09 6.02 -3.17
CA GLN A 58 -0.77 5.14 -2.37
C GLN A 58 -0.24 4.96 -0.97
N VAL A 59 -1.15 4.68 -0.05
CA VAL A 59 -0.83 4.11 1.26
C VAL A 59 -1.63 2.83 1.39
N ILE A 60 -0.97 1.73 1.72
CA ILE A 60 -1.62 0.43 1.90
C ILE A 60 -1.49 -0.01 3.35
N ILE A 61 -2.56 -0.60 3.88
CA ILE A 61 -2.69 -1.01 5.28
C ILE A 61 -3.22 -2.44 5.33
N CYS A 62 -2.53 -3.32 6.03
CA CYS A 62 -3.00 -4.70 6.23
C CYS A 62 -3.93 -4.72 7.44
N LEU A 63 -5.23 -4.93 7.19
CA LEU A 63 -6.23 -4.93 8.25
C LEU A 63 -6.33 -6.28 8.97
N GLN A 64 -5.94 -7.37 8.31
CA GLN A 64 -6.00 -8.73 8.84
C GLN A 64 -4.95 -9.57 8.12
N GLY A 65 -4.35 -10.52 8.84
CA GLY A 65 -3.36 -11.41 8.25
C GLY A 65 -2.02 -10.73 8.03
N THR A 66 -1.31 -11.17 7.01
CA THR A 66 0.02 -10.66 6.67
C THR A 66 0.13 -10.43 5.18
N VAL A 67 0.69 -9.28 4.81
CA VAL A 67 1.03 -8.97 3.41
C VAL A 67 2.51 -8.62 3.35
N GLU A 68 3.26 -9.39 2.57
CA GLU A 68 4.66 -9.08 2.31
C GLU A 68 4.75 -8.30 1.01
N VAL A 69 5.40 -7.14 1.05
CA VAL A 69 5.49 -6.23 -0.08
C VAL A 69 6.94 -6.11 -0.51
N VAL A 70 7.16 -6.27 -1.81
CA VAL A 70 8.47 -6.02 -2.42
C VAL A 70 8.31 -4.89 -3.43
N LEU A 71 9.12 -3.87 -3.28
CA LEU A 71 9.13 -2.70 -4.15
C LEU A 71 10.49 -2.57 -4.83
N GLU A 72 10.46 -2.25 -6.13
CA GLU A 72 11.68 -1.98 -6.89
C GLU A 72 11.61 -0.63 -7.58
N SER A 73 12.71 0.11 -7.50
CA SER A 73 12.84 1.39 -8.20
C SER A 73 13.28 1.17 -9.65
N GLN A 74 13.25 2.24 -10.44
CA GLN A 74 13.75 2.21 -11.82
C GLN A 74 15.27 2.01 -11.90
N THR A 75 15.97 2.19 -10.80
CA THR A 75 17.43 1.97 -10.71
C THR A 75 17.77 0.64 -10.03
N ASN A 76 16.79 -0.28 -9.96
CA ASN A 76 16.93 -1.63 -9.41
C ASN A 76 17.19 -1.67 -7.90
N GLU A 77 16.88 -0.63 -7.17
CA GLU A 77 16.87 -0.69 -5.72
C GLU A 77 15.66 -1.53 -5.29
N GLN A 78 15.86 -2.46 -4.38
CA GLN A 78 14.78 -3.33 -3.89
C GLN A 78 14.57 -3.13 -2.40
N LEU A 79 13.30 -2.92 -2.02
CA LEU A 79 12.89 -2.75 -0.62
C LEU A 79 11.80 -3.76 -0.30
N SER A 80 11.84 -4.31 0.91
CA SER A 80 10.88 -5.31 1.37
C SER A 80 10.25 -4.87 2.68
N TYR A 81 8.93 -5.10 2.80
CA TYR A 81 8.16 -4.74 3.99
C TYR A 81 7.22 -5.86 4.35
N THR A 82 6.98 -6.04 5.65
CA THR A 82 5.95 -6.95 6.15
C THR A 82 4.88 -6.13 6.83
N LEU A 83 3.65 -6.20 6.32
CA LEU A 83 2.50 -5.51 6.89
C LEU A 83 1.62 -6.51 7.61
N ASN A 84 1.46 -6.35 8.92
CA ASN A 84 0.67 -7.27 9.74
C ASN A 84 -0.05 -6.58 10.90
N GLN A 85 -0.17 -5.24 10.86
CA GLN A 85 -0.84 -4.47 11.90
C GLN A 85 -1.72 -3.39 11.28
N PRO A 86 -2.97 -3.23 11.75
CA PRO A 86 -3.88 -2.22 11.20
C PRO A 86 -3.44 -0.77 11.43
N SER A 87 -2.54 -0.52 12.38
CA SER A 87 -2.05 0.83 12.68
C SER A 87 -0.82 1.24 11.87
N THR A 88 -0.36 0.38 10.95
CA THR A 88 0.82 0.64 10.14
C THR A 88 0.45 0.70 8.67
N GLY A 89 0.91 1.73 7.96
CA GLY A 89 0.71 1.86 6.52
C GLY A 89 2.02 1.99 5.78
N LEU A 90 2.04 1.53 4.54
CA LEU A 90 3.19 1.69 3.66
C LEU A 90 2.85 2.71 2.59
N TYR A 91 3.58 3.82 2.58
CA TYR A 91 3.50 4.81 1.52
C TYR A 91 4.29 4.33 0.31
N ILE A 92 3.64 4.32 -0.85
CA ILE A 92 4.26 3.93 -2.12
C ILE A 92 4.15 5.11 -3.08
N PRO A 93 5.25 5.79 -3.38
CA PRO A 93 5.25 6.88 -4.35
C PRO A 93 5.15 6.35 -5.79
N PRO A 94 4.95 7.23 -6.78
CA PRO A 94 4.98 6.82 -8.17
C PRO A 94 6.30 6.17 -8.55
N LEU A 95 6.27 5.35 -9.60
CA LEU A 95 7.44 4.74 -10.22
C LEU A 95 8.20 3.79 -9.28
N TRP A 96 7.44 3.03 -8.50
CA TRP A 96 7.95 1.88 -7.76
C TRP A 96 7.14 0.65 -8.18
N TRP A 97 7.83 -0.35 -8.68
CA TRP A 97 7.21 -1.61 -9.11
C TRP A 97 6.93 -2.45 -7.88
N GLY A 98 5.68 -2.83 -7.69
CA GLY A 98 5.27 -3.52 -6.48
C GLY A 98 4.69 -4.90 -6.72
N LYS A 99 5.04 -5.83 -5.83
CA LYS A 99 4.42 -7.15 -5.72
C LYS A 99 4.09 -7.42 -4.26
N MET A 100 2.98 -8.12 -4.03
CA MET A 100 2.49 -8.42 -2.69
C MET A 100 2.15 -9.90 -2.58
N LEU A 101 2.58 -10.54 -1.49
CA LEU A 101 2.23 -11.92 -1.15
C LEU A 101 1.27 -11.90 0.05
N PHE A 102 0.10 -12.49 -0.12
CA PHE A 102 -0.98 -12.49 0.88
C PHE A 102 -0.99 -13.81 1.66
N ARG A 103 -1.04 -13.72 2.99
CA ARG A 103 -1.11 -14.90 3.87
C ARG A 103 -2.03 -14.62 5.05
N GLY A 104 -2.62 -15.71 5.62
CA GLY A 104 -3.44 -15.60 6.82
C GLY A 104 -4.78 -14.94 6.57
N LYS A 105 -5.40 -15.19 5.44
CA LYS A 105 -6.66 -14.56 5.03
C LYS A 105 -6.53 -13.03 5.07
N ALA A 106 -5.46 -12.52 4.50
CA ALA A 106 -5.12 -11.13 4.57
C ALA A 106 -6.15 -10.24 3.91
N MET A 107 -6.37 -9.08 4.50
CA MET A 107 -7.23 -8.03 3.97
C MET A 107 -6.42 -6.75 3.89
N LEU A 108 -6.39 -6.13 2.72
CA LEU A 108 -5.60 -4.94 2.48
C LEU A 108 -6.52 -3.77 2.14
N LEU A 109 -6.31 -2.64 2.82
CA LEU A 109 -6.96 -1.37 2.51
C LEU A 109 -5.96 -0.49 1.77
N GLY A 110 -6.37 0.10 0.67
CA GLY A 110 -5.56 1.05 -0.08
C GLY A 110 -6.20 2.42 -0.15
N LEU A 111 -5.38 3.44 0.04
CA LEU A 111 -5.75 4.83 -0.14
C LEU A 111 -4.94 5.37 -1.30
N ALA A 112 -5.60 6.02 -2.27
CA ALA A 112 -4.93 6.48 -3.48
C ALA A 112 -5.15 7.97 -3.69
N SER A 113 -4.11 8.63 -4.19
CA SER A 113 -4.13 10.07 -4.49
C SER A 113 -4.91 10.39 -5.74
N ASP A 114 -5.13 9.42 -6.63
CA ASP A 114 -5.75 9.62 -7.93
C ASP A 114 -7.02 8.78 -8.04
N GLU A 115 -7.97 9.27 -8.82
CA GLU A 115 -9.08 8.46 -9.26
C GLU A 115 -8.55 7.31 -10.12
N PHE A 116 -9.31 6.21 -10.23
CA PHE A 116 -8.87 5.10 -11.04
C PHE A 116 -8.70 5.52 -12.50
N SER A 117 -7.54 5.19 -13.06
CA SER A 117 -7.24 5.38 -14.49
C SER A 117 -6.27 4.30 -14.92
N GLU A 118 -6.64 3.50 -15.90
CA GLU A 118 -5.73 2.48 -16.43
C GLU A 118 -4.49 3.11 -17.06
N ASP A 119 -4.61 4.34 -17.56
CA ASP A 119 -3.47 5.05 -18.15
C ASP A 119 -2.36 5.37 -17.13
N ASP A 120 -2.68 5.38 -15.84
CA ASP A 120 -1.70 5.60 -14.79
C ASP A 120 -0.87 4.34 -14.48
N TYR A 121 -1.32 3.16 -14.93
CA TYR A 121 -0.65 1.90 -14.61
C TYR A 121 0.44 1.58 -15.62
N ILE A 122 1.58 1.13 -15.12
CA ILE A 122 2.63 0.47 -15.90
C ILE A 122 2.55 -1.00 -15.54
N ARG A 123 2.02 -1.82 -16.44
CA ARG A 123 1.78 -3.23 -16.18
C ARG A 123 2.80 -4.15 -16.85
N ASN A 124 3.55 -3.61 -17.80
CA ASN A 124 4.60 -4.34 -18.47
C ASN A 124 5.95 -3.88 -17.91
N ARG A 125 6.73 -4.82 -17.39
CA ARG A 125 8.03 -4.53 -16.80
C ARG A 125 8.97 -3.79 -17.76
N GLU A 126 8.84 -4.05 -19.06
CA GLU A 126 9.66 -3.39 -20.09
C GLU A 126 9.37 -1.89 -20.19
N ASP A 127 8.16 -1.47 -19.83
CA ASP A 127 7.76 -0.07 -19.87
C ASP A 127 8.14 0.68 -18.58
N PHE A 128 8.58 -0.05 -17.59
CA PHE A 128 8.98 0.52 -16.30
C PHE A 128 10.44 0.96 -16.36
#